data_2c9d93de6425cca1108db015ee714311
#
_entry.id   2c9d93de6425cca1108db015ee714311
#
_cell.length_a   1.000
_cell.length_b   1.000
_cell.length_c   1.000
_cell.angle_alpha   90.00
_cell.angle_beta   90.00
_cell.angle_gamma   90.00
#
_symmetry.space_group_name_H-M   'P 1'
#
loop_
_entity.id
_entity.type
_entity.pdbx_description
1 polymer ?
#
loop_
_entity_poly.entity_id
_entity_poly.type
_entity_poly.pdbx_seq_one_letter_code
_entity_poly.pdbx_strand_id
1 'polypeptide(L)'
;KPQPVLRVYIAKANDKTRPLGIPVIKDRILQMAVKLVIEPIFEADFEDSSYGFRPCRSAGDAVREIKQKLQEGKGEVFDADLSAYFDTIPHKELLQLIGKRISDKNVLHLIKMWLKAPVMENGRLTGRRKNKLGTPQGGVISPLLANIYLHELDKAVNREEGVFYQCGIKIIRYADDCAPRAQRRVA
;
A
#
# COMPACT_ATOMS: atom_id res chain seq x y z
N LYS A 1 -8.25 -14.94 -17.95
CA LYS A 1 -8.21 -15.45 -16.55
C LYS A 1 -6.75 -15.46 -16.10
N PRO A 2 -6.39 -14.88 -14.95
CA PRO A 2 -5.02 -14.87 -14.45
C PRO A 2 -4.49 -16.27 -14.24
N GLN A 3 -3.19 -16.43 -14.49
CA GLN A 3 -2.47 -17.65 -14.18
C GLN A 3 -2.15 -17.70 -12.68
N PRO A 4 -1.83 -18.88 -12.13
CA PRO A 4 -1.37 -18.98 -10.76
C PRO A 4 -0.10 -18.15 -10.52
N VAL A 5 -0.04 -17.50 -9.38
CA VAL A 5 1.13 -16.74 -8.93
C VAL A 5 2.15 -17.70 -8.31
N LEU A 6 3.39 -17.65 -8.75
CA LEU A 6 4.46 -18.48 -8.19
C LEU A 6 4.91 -17.95 -6.83
N ARG A 7 4.81 -18.76 -5.78
CA ARG A 7 5.34 -18.46 -4.44
C ARG A 7 6.84 -18.71 -4.39
N VAL A 8 7.59 -17.67 -4.02
CA VAL A 8 9.04 -17.75 -3.79
C VAL A 8 9.32 -17.10 -2.43
N TYR A 9 10.23 -17.69 -1.66
CA TYR A 9 10.64 -17.15 -0.37
C TYR A 9 12.00 -16.48 -0.50
N ILE A 10 12.08 -15.20 -0.07
CA ILE A 10 13.34 -14.46 -0.01
C ILE A 10 13.78 -14.37 1.45
N ALA A 11 15.06 -14.66 1.72
CA ALA A 11 15.63 -14.49 3.05
C ALA A 11 15.60 -13.01 3.47
N LYS A 12 15.17 -12.75 4.71
CA LYS A 12 15.33 -11.46 5.40
C LYS A 12 16.53 -11.54 6.35
N ALA A 13 17.04 -10.40 6.78
CA ALA A 13 17.90 -10.33 7.95
C ALA A 13 17.17 -11.00 9.13
N ASN A 14 17.88 -11.74 9.99
CA ASN A 14 17.36 -12.51 11.14
C ASN A 14 16.63 -13.82 10.82
N ASP A 15 17.11 -14.60 9.85
CA ASP A 15 16.59 -15.93 9.48
C ASP A 15 15.09 -16.01 9.16
N LYS A 16 14.43 -14.86 9.01
CA LYS A 16 13.04 -14.80 8.55
C LYS A 16 12.98 -14.84 7.03
N THR A 17 11.91 -15.39 6.49
CA THR A 17 11.65 -15.39 5.06
C THR A 17 10.48 -14.46 4.72
N ARG A 18 10.56 -13.78 3.55
CA ARG A 18 9.47 -13.00 2.99
C ARG A 18 8.87 -13.76 1.82
N PRO A 19 7.56 -14.10 1.86
CA PRO A 19 6.90 -14.74 0.74
C PRO A 19 6.65 -13.73 -0.37
N LEU A 20 7.14 -14.00 -1.57
CA LEU A 20 6.78 -13.26 -2.78
C LEU A 20 5.83 -14.08 -3.64
N GLY A 21 4.87 -13.41 -4.26
CA GLY A 21 3.99 -13.99 -5.25
C GLY A 21 4.30 -13.39 -6.63
N ILE A 22 4.96 -14.14 -7.49
CA ILE A 22 5.42 -13.67 -8.81
C ILE A 22 4.39 -14.06 -9.87
N PRO A 23 3.64 -13.10 -10.46
CA PRO A 23 2.75 -13.38 -11.57
C PRO A 23 3.53 -13.73 -12.83
N VAL A 24 2.92 -14.48 -13.74
CA VAL A 24 3.48 -14.75 -15.06
C VAL A 24 3.66 -13.46 -15.85
N ILE A 25 4.58 -13.46 -16.83
CA ILE A 25 4.92 -12.27 -17.62
C ILE A 25 3.69 -11.62 -18.25
N LYS A 26 2.79 -12.42 -18.81
CA LYS A 26 1.54 -11.92 -19.42
C LYS A 26 0.69 -11.13 -18.42
N ASP A 27 0.50 -11.64 -17.21
CA ASP A 27 -0.25 -10.93 -16.17
C ASP A 27 0.49 -9.68 -15.68
N ARG A 28 1.83 -9.71 -15.62
CA ARG A 28 2.64 -8.53 -15.26
C ARG A 28 2.49 -7.40 -16.28
N ILE A 29 2.48 -7.73 -17.58
CA ILE A 29 2.26 -6.75 -18.66
C ILE A 29 0.87 -6.13 -18.53
N LEU A 30 -0.16 -6.95 -18.34
CA LEU A 30 -1.54 -6.47 -18.18
C LEU A 30 -1.71 -5.64 -16.89
N GLN A 31 -1.08 -6.03 -15.80
CA GLN A 31 -1.07 -5.25 -14.56
C GLN A 31 -0.39 -3.90 -14.76
N MET A 32 0.72 -3.86 -15.51
CA MET A 32 1.40 -2.60 -15.82
C MET A 32 0.52 -1.70 -16.69
N ALA A 33 -0.13 -2.23 -17.72
CA ALA A 33 -1.02 -1.46 -18.58
C ALA A 33 -2.18 -0.84 -17.78
N VAL A 34 -2.83 -1.60 -16.90
CA VAL A 34 -3.88 -1.09 -16.02
C VAL A 34 -3.31 -0.07 -15.03
N LYS A 35 -2.15 -0.35 -14.42
CA LYS A 35 -1.48 0.58 -13.50
C LYS A 35 -1.23 1.93 -14.16
N LEU A 36 -0.66 1.97 -15.36
CA LEU A 36 -0.37 3.21 -16.10
C LEU A 36 -1.61 4.07 -16.34
N VAL A 37 -2.78 3.45 -16.49
CA VAL A 37 -4.04 4.17 -16.71
C VAL A 37 -4.62 4.70 -15.40
N ILE A 38 -4.61 3.88 -14.33
CA ILE A 38 -5.29 4.24 -13.09
C ILE A 38 -4.40 5.01 -12.10
N GLU A 39 -3.08 4.82 -12.14
CA GLU A 39 -2.14 5.45 -11.19
C GLU A 39 -2.25 6.98 -11.17
N PRO A 40 -2.30 7.71 -12.31
CA PRO A 40 -2.44 9.15 -12.30
C PRO A 40 -3.74 9.65 -11.63
N ILE A 41 -4.81 8.85 -11.67
CA ILE A 41 -6.10 9.19 -11.07
C ILE A 41 -5.98 9.18 -9.54
N PHE A 42 -5.34 8.15 -8.99
CA PHE A 42 -5.13 8.03 -7.53
C PHE A 42 -4.00 8.92 -7.04
N GLU A 43 -2.97 9.14 -7.88
CA GLU A 43 -1.85 10.04 -7.55
C GLU A 43 -2.34 11.48 -7.29
N ALA A 44 -3.38 11.92 -7.99
CA ALA A 44 -4.02 13.21 -7.78
C ALA A 44 -4.76 13.33 -6.43
N ASP A 45 -5.13 12.19 -5.83
CA ASP A 45 -5.85 12.16 -4.55
C ASP A 45 -4.91 11.95 -3.34
N PHE A 46 -3.73 11.34 -3.55
CA PHE A 46 -2.84 10.94 -2.45
C PHE A 46 -2.28 12.14 -1.68
N GLU A 47 -2.29 12.01 -0.36
CA GLU A 47 -1.71 13.01 0.55
C GLU A 47 -0.22 13.23 0.29
N ASP A 48 0.25 14.47 0.47
CA ASP A 48 1.65 14.82 0.29
C ASP A 48 2.59 14.12 1.26
N SER A 49 2.08 13.74 2.40
CA SER A 49 2.81 13.01 3.44
C SER A 49 3.04 11.52 3.15
N SER A 50 2.55 11.01 2.01
CA SER A 50 2.76 9.64 1.54
C SER A 50 3.83 9.58 0.45
N TYR A 51 4.88 8.77 0.63
CA TYR A 51 6.06 8.75 -0.24
C TYR A 51 6.32 7.42 -0.93
N GLY A 52 6.09 6.30 -0.27
CA GLY A 52 6.45 4.98 -0.79
C GLY A 52 5.66 4.56 -2.02
N PHE A 53 6.33 3.95 -3.00
CA PHE A 53 5.73 3.41 -4.23
C PHE A 53 5.02 4.44 -5.12
N ARG A 54 5.32 5.71 -4.97
CA ARG A 54 4.76 6.81 -5.77
C ARG A 54 5.77 7.34 -6.78
N PRO A 55 5.33 7.76 -7.99
CA PRO A 55 6.21 8.39 -8.95
C PRO A 55 6.80 9.70 -8.40
N CYS A 56 8.03 10.01 -8.77
CA CYS A 56 8.74 11.23 -8.38
C CYS A 56 8.88 11.46 -6.86
N ARG A 57 8.68 10.45 -6.02
CA ARG A 57 8.86 10.50 -4.57
C ARG A 57 9.83 9.43 -4.11
N SER A 58 10.68 9.77 -3.15
CA SER A 58 11.74 8.90 -2.66
C SER A 58 11.75 8.80 -1.14
N ALA A 59 12.45 7.81 -0.61
CA ALA A 59 12.73 7.71 0.83
C ALA A 59 13.51 8.93 1.35
N GLY A 60 14.40 9.48 0.52
CA GLY A 60 15.13 10.71 0.85
C GLY A 60 14.22 11.92 1.08
N ASP A 61 13.12 12.02 0.32
CA ASP A 61 12.14 13.09 0.50
C ASP A 61 11.37 12.93 1.81
N ALA A 62 10.94 11.70 2.14
CA ALA A 62 10.32 11.39 3.42
C ALA A 62 11.24 11.75 4.59
N VAL A 63 12.52 11.36 4.54
CA VAL A 63 13.52 11.70 5.57
C VAL A 63 13.72 13.21 5.68
N ARG A 64 13.74 13.94 4.55
CA ARG A 64 13.87 15.40 4.53
C ARG A 64 12.68 16.07 5.22
N GLU A 65 11.47 15.63 4.95
CA GLU A 65 10.26 16.14 5.62
C GLU A 65 10.30 15.81 7.12
N ILE A 66 10.71 14.61 7.48
CA ILE A 66 10.92 14.23 8.89
C ILE A 66 11.86 15.20 9.59
N LYS A 67 13.02 15.50 8.99
CA LYS A 67 14.02 16.43 9.54
C LYS A 67 13.44 17.85 9.69
N GLN A 68 12.71 18.32 8.69
CA GLN A 68 12.05 19.63 8.74
C GLN A 68 11.06 19.71 9.91
N LYS A 69 10.22 18.68 10.09
CA LYS A 69 9.23 18.66 11.17
C LYS A 69 9.87 18.62 12.57
N LEU A 70 11.03 17.98 12.71
CA LEU A 70 11.84 18.05 13.93
C LEU A 70 12.31 19.47 14.22
N GLN A 71 12.78 20.18 13.20
CA GLN A 71 13.25 21.58 13.34
C GLN A 71 12.09 22.54 13.68
N GLU A 72 10.87 22.24 13.24
CA GLU A 72 9.64 22.98 13.58
C GLU A 72 9.15 22.71 15.02
N GLY A 73 9.90 21.96 15.84
CA GLY A 73 9.56 21.68 17.25
C GLY A 73 8.64 20.46 17.45
N LYS A 74 8.37 19.68 16.41
CA LYS A 74 7.63 18.41 16.51
C LYS A 74 8.60 17.29 16.93
N GLY A 75 9.00 17.29 18.19
CA GLY A 75 10.06 16.42 18.71
C GLY A 75 9.66 15.00 19.04
N GLU A 76 8.36 14.73 19.21
CA GLU A 76 7.89 13.38 19.53
C GLU A 76 7.58 12.58 18.26
N VAL A 77 8.21 11.42 18.12
CA VAL A 77 8.10 10.52 16.99
C VAL A 77 7.52 9.21 17.47
N PHE A 78 6.46 8.78 16.85
CA PHE A 78 5.96 7.42 16.99
C PHE A 78 6.29 6.64 15.72
N ASP A 79 7.05 5.56 15.85
CA ASP A 79 7.38 4.67 14.73
C ASP A 79 6.39 3.49 14.73
N ALA A 80 5.69 3.32 13.61
CA ALA A 80 4.69 2.28 13.46
C ALA A 80 4.91 1.51 12.16
N ASP A 81 5.08 0.20 12.27
CA ASP A 81 5.14 -0.75 11.17
C ASP A 81 3.84 -1.58 11.11
N LEU A 82 3.23 -1.65 9.94
CA LEU A 82 2.03 -2.45 9.71
C LEU A 82 2.41 -3.90 9.39
N SER A 83 2.36 -4.75 10.41
CA SER A 83 2.73 -6.16 10.28
C SER A 83 1.91 -6.88 9.22
N ALA A 84 2.62 -7.54 8.28
CA ALA A 84 2.02 -8.33 7.19
C ALA A 84 0.97 -7.57 6.37
N TYR A 85 1.13 -6.25 6.21
CA TYR A 85 0.13 -5.36 5.63
C TYR A 85 -0.41 -5.87 4.29
N PHE A 86 0.48 -6.20 3.35
CA PHE A 86 0.08 -6.70 2.02
C PHE A 86 -0.78 -7.96 2.06
N ASP A 87 -0.61 -8.80 3.08
CA ASP A 87 -1.36 -10.05 3.23
C ASP A 87 -2.72 -9.87 3.92
N THR A 88 -2.97 -8.70 4.53
CA THR A 88 -4.15 -8.42 5.34
C THR A 88 -5.17 -7.51 4.67
N ILE A 89 -4.84 -6.86 3.56
CA ILE A 89 -5.75 -5.93 2.85
C ILE A 89 -7.04 -6.64 2.44
N PRO A 90 -8.22 -6.21 2.93
CA PRO A 90 -9.48 -6.87 2.59
C PRO A 90 -9.92 -6.50 1.17
N HIS A 91 -10.20 -7.52 0.34
CA HIS A 91 -10.51 -7.33 -1.08
C HIS A 91 -11.79 -6.54 -1.33
N LYS A 92 -12.80 -6.71 -0.47
CA LYS A 92 -14.12 -6.05 -0.64
C LYS A 92 -13.95 -4.55 -0.47
N GLU A 93 -13.34 -4.14 0.62
CA GLU A 93 -13.11 -2.74 0.98
C GLU A 93 -12.17 -2.07 -0.02
N LEU A 94 -11.09 -2.74 -0.40
CA LEU A 94 -10.17 -2.24 -1.41
C LEU A 94 -10.89 -1.99 -2.76
N LEU A 95 -11.71 -2.95 -3.24
CA LEU A 95 -12.47 -2.78 -4.49
C LEU A 95 -13.51 -1.68 -4.39
N GLN A 96 -14.11 -1.44 -3.22
CA GLN A 96 -15.00 -0.31 -2.98
C GLN A 96 -14.26 1.02 -3.08
N LEU A 97 -13.06 1.13 -2.52
CA LEU A 97 -12.22 2.33 -2.61
C LEU A 97 -11.82 2.61 -4.06
N ILE A 98 -11.37 1.59 -4.79
CA ILE A 98 -11.05 1.73 -6.21
C ILE A 98 -12.28 2.17 -7.00
N GLY A 99 -13.45 1.59 -6.71
CA GLY A 99 -14.71 1.90 -7.37
C GLY A 99 -15.23 3.33 -7.15
N LYS A 100 -14.72 4.06 -6.14
CA LYS A 100 -15.04 5.49 -5.96
C LYS A 100 -14.48 6.36 -7.10
N ARG A 101 -13.40 5.93 -7.74
CA ARG A 101 -12.69 6.68 -8.80
C ARG A 101 -12.77 6.00 -10.16
N ILE A 102 -12.87 4.70 -10.19
CA ILE A 102 -12.88 3.89 -11.42
C ILE A 102 -14.26 3.28 -11.60
N SER A 103 -15.01 3.76 -12.60
CA SER A 103 -16.35 3.25 -12.95
C SER A 103 -16.33 2.07 -13.92
N ASP A 104 -15.20 1.84 -14.62
CA ASP A 104 -15.08 0.74 -15.59
C ASP A 104 -15.11 -0.62 -14.89
N LYS A 105 -16.20 -1.33 -15.15
CA LYS A 105 -16.45 -2.67 -14.56
C LYS A 105 -15.43 -3.72 -15.03
N ASN A 106 -14.84 -3.56 -16.22
CA ASN A 106 -13.84 -4.51 -16.72
C ASN A 106 -12.52 -4.33 -15.99
N VAL A 107 -12.09 -3.09 -15.74
CA VAL A 107 -10.90 -2.78 -14.93
C VAL A 107 -11.07 -3.31 -13.51
N LEU A 108 -12.21 -3.04 -12.87
CA LEU A 108 -12.50 -3.57 -11.52
C LEU A 108 -12.53 -5.10 -11.50
N HIS A 109 -13.08 -5.73 -12.57
CA HIS A 109 -13.10 -7.18 -12.69
C HIS A 109 -11.70 -7.77 -12.85
N LEU A 110 -10.81 -7.13 -13.64
CA LEU A 110 -9.42 -7.54 -13.80
C LEU A 110 -8.69 -7.50 -12.47
N ILE A 111 -8.78 -6.39 -11.75
CA ILE A 111 -8.16 -6.23 -10.41
C ILE A 111 -8.67 -7.32 -9.46
N LYS A 112 -9.99 -7.53 -9.41
CA LYS A 112 -10.60 -8.59 -8.59
C LYS A 112 -10.08 -9.99 -8.96
N MET A 113 -9.86 -10.26 -10.23
CA MET A 113 -9.30 -11.53 -10.68
C MET A 113 -7.85 -11.72 -10.22
N TRP A 114 -7.01 -10.69 -10.28
CA TRP A 114 -5.62 -10.75 -9.80
C TRP A 114 -5.54 -10.92 -8.28
N LEU A 115 -6.37 -10.20 -7.53
CA LEU A 115 -6.45 -10.37 -6.07
C LEU A 115 -6.85 -11.80 -5.67
N LYS A 116 -7.66 -12.48 -6.49
CA LYS A 116 -8.12 -13.85 -6.28
C LYS A 116 -7.32 -14.90 -7.04
N ALA A 117 -6.20 -14.52 -7.65
CA ALA A 117 -5.37 -15.48 -8.36
C ALA A 117 -4.88 -16.59 -7.41
N PRO A 118 -4.94 -17.86 -7.85
CA PRO A 118 -4.41 -18.96 -7.05
C PRO A 118 -2.89 -18.83 -6.91
N VAL A 119 -2.35 -19.39 -5.84
CA VAL A 119 -0.90 -19.44 -5.59
C VAL A 119 -0.40 -20.84 -5.89
N MET A 120 0.70 -20.93 -6.64
CA MET A 120 1.45 -22.16 -6.88
C MET A 120 2.62 -22.20 -5.90
N GLU A 121 2.62 -23.16 -5.02
CA GLU A 121 3.67 -23.37 -4.03
C GLU A 121 4.11 -24.82 -4.03
N ASN A 122 5.41 -25.09 -4.22
CA ASN A 122 5.96 -26.44 -4.30
C ASN A 122 5.17 -27.38 -5.25
N GLY A 123 4.79 -26.88 -6.42
CA GLY A 123 4.01 -27.66 -7.40
C GLY A 123 2.54 -27.87 -7.04
N ARG A 124 2.05 -27.33 -5.93
CA ARG A 124 0.66 -27.45 -5.49
C ARG A 124 -0.07 -26.12 -5.60
N LEU A 125 -1.32 -26.15 -6.08
CA LEU A 125 -2.20 -24.99 -6.14
C LEU A 125 -2.89 -24.77 -4.80
N THR A 126 -2.67 -23.60 -4.21
CA THR A 126 -3.30 -23.15 -2.96
C THR A 126 -4.19 -21.93 -3.18
N GLY A 127 -5.16 -21.66 -2.33
CA GLY A 127 -5.88 -20.37 -2.29
C GLY A 127 -7.03 -20.15 -3.26
N ARG A 128 -7.41 -21.13 -4.10
CA ARG A 128 -8.37 -20.94 -5.21
C ARG A 128 -9.78 -20.45 -4.85
N ARG A 129 -10.27 -20.66 -3.64
CA ARG A 129 -11.66 -20.32 -3.24
C ARG A 129 -11.79 -19.46 -1.98
N LYS A 130 -10.74 -19.27 -1.22
CA LYS A 130 -10.81 -18.64 0.12
C LYS A 130 -10.08 -17.31 0.24
N ASN A 131 -9.37 -16.84 -0.81
CA ASN A 131 -8.61 -15.61 -0.73
C ASN A 131 -9.56 -14.40 -0.71
N LYS A 132 -9.85 -13.90 0.49
CA LYS A 132 -10.62 -12.68 0.72
C LYS A 132 -9.73 -11.51 1.12
N LEU A 133 -8.46 -11.78 1.41
CA LEU A 133 -7.48 -10.84 1.94
C LEU A 133 -6.19 -10.90 1.13
N GLY A 134 -5.48 -9.80 1.16
CA GLY A 134 -4.12 -9.67 0.68
C GLY A 134 -3.98 -9.37 -0.80
N THR A 135 -2.89 -8.73 -1.14
CA THR A 135 -2.42 -8.54 -2.52
C THR A 135 -1.08 -9.25 -2.68
N PRO A 136 -0.85 -9.97 -3.80
CA PRO A 136 0.39 -10.71 -3.99
C PRO A 136 1.61 -9.78 -3.89
N GLN A 137 2.47 -9.98 -2.88
CA GLN A 137 3.74 -9.28 -2.81
C GLN A 137 4.61 -9.70 -4.01
N GLY A 138 4.84 -8.77 -4.96
CA GLY A 138 5.53 -9.05 -6.24
C GLY A 138 4.64 -8.85 -7.47
N GLY A 139 3.35 -8.60 -7.30
CA GLY A 139 2.48 -8.09 -8.35
C GLY A 139 2.83 -6.65 -8.70
N VAL A 140 2.86 -6.31 -10.00
CA VAL A 140 3.22 -4.96 -10.48
C VAL A 140 2.26 -3.88 -10.00
N ILE A 141 0.97 -4.20 -9.89
CA ILE A 141 -0.08 -3.28 -9.43
C ILE A 141 -0.21 -3.25 -7.90
N SER A 142 0.32 -4.24 -7.18
CA SER A 142 0.11 -4.40 -5.73
C SER A 142 0.55 -3.20 -4.89
N PRO A 143 1.67 -2.51 -5.18
CA PRO A 143 2.06 -1.30 -4.45
C PRO A 143 1.04 -0.16 -4.57
N LEU A 144 0.47 0.05 -5.76
CA LEU A 144 -0.58 1.05 -5.97
C LEU A 144 -1.85 0.68 -5.17
N LEU A 145 -2.26 -0.59 -5.22
CA LEU A 145 -3.43 -1.06 -4.48
C LEU A 145 -3.26 -0.90 -2.96
N ALA A 146 -2.05 -1.16 -2.46
CA ALA A 146 -1.69 -0.93 -1.07
C ALA A 146 -1.79 0.55 -0.69
N ASN A 147 -1.26 1.45 -1.52
CA ASN A 147 -1.37 2.89 -1.30
C ASN A 147 -2.82 3.39 -1.32
N ILE A 148 -3.66 2.88 -2.24
CA ILE A 148 -5.09 3.24 -2.28
C ILE A 148 -5.78 2.89 -0.95
N TYR A 149 -5.46 1.74 -0.37
CA TYR A 149 -6.05 1.33 0.90
C TYR A 149 -5.52 2.16 2.08
N LEU A 150 -4.21 2.42 2.14
CA LEU A 150 -3.59 3.25 3.19
C LEU A 150 -3.95 4.73 3.10
N HIS A 151 -4.36 5.23 1.94
CA HIS A 151 -4.80 6.60 1.79
C HIS A 151 -5.98 6.95 2.72
N GLU A 152 -6.82 6.00 3.08
CA GLU A 152 -7.89 6.23 4.05
C GLU A 152 -7.32 6.52 5.47
N LEU A 153 -6.19 5.90 5.83
CA LEU A 153 -5.45 6.23 7.05
C LEU A 153 -4.82 7.63 6.96
N ASP A 154 -4.16 7.93 5.84
CA ASP A 154 -3.54 9.24 5.61
C ASP A 154 -4.58 10.36 5.76
N LYS A 155 -5.76 10.21 5.14
CA LYS A 155 -6.88 11.15 5.27
C LYS A 155 -7.41 11.25 6.70
N ALA A 156 -7.53 10.13 7.39
CA ALA A 156 -8.05 10.14 8.76
C ALA A 156 -7.12 10.91 9.73
N VAL A 157 -5.80 10.83 9.51
CA VAL A 157 -4.81 11.54 10.34
C VAL A 157 -4.70 13.01 9.95
N ASN A 158 -4.73 13.32 8.65
CA ASN A 158 -4.51 14.68 8.14
C ASN A 158 -5.79 15.53 8.08
N ARG A 159 -6.95 14.96 8.38
CA ARG A 159 -8.23 15.69 8.34
C ARG A 159 -8.22 16.84 9.35
N GLU A 160 -8.41 18.08 8.88
CA GLU A 160 -8.32 19.30 9.69
C GLU A 160 -9.26 19.33 10.89
N GLU A 161 -10.45 18.74 10.78
CA GLU A 161 -11.41 18.62 11.88
C GLU A 161 -11.15 17.39 12.77
N GLY A 162 -10.15 16.56 12.45
CA GLY A 162 -9.84 15.32 13.14
C GLY A 162 -9.07 15.55 14.45
N VAL A 163 -9.25 14.64 15.41
CA VAL A 163 -8.54 14.68 16.70
C VAL A 163 -7.02 14.71 16.51
N PHE A 164 -6.49 13.95 15.57
CA PHE A 164 -5.05 13.89 15.30
C PHE A 164 -4.51 15.25 14.84
N TYR A 165 -5.22 15.91 13.95
CA TYR A 165 -4.83 17.24 13.45
C TYR A 165 -4.87 18.29 14.58
N GLN A 166 -5.94 18.29 15.41
CA GLN A 166 -6.08 19.18 16.56
C GLN A 166 -4.99 18.97 17.62
N CYS A 167 -4.49 17.73 17.74
CA CYS A 167 -3.34 17.40 18.59
C CYS A 167 -1.99 17.77 17.94
N GLY A 168 -1.98 18.36 16.73
CA GLY A 168 -0.76 18.68 16.00
C GLY A 168 -0.02 17.46 15.44
N ILE A 169 -0.68 16.30 15.39
CA ILE A 169 -0.10 15.06 14.87
C ILE A 169 -0.07 15.14 13.34
N LYS A 170 1.05 14.80 12.76
CA LYS A 170 1.27 14.65 11.32
C LYS A 170 1.78 13.24 11.04
N ILE A 171 1.30 12.61 9.99
CA ILE A 171 1.82 11.33 9.53
C ILE A 171 2.78 11.55 8.37
N ILE A 172 3.92 10.86 8.37
CA ILE A 172 4.82 10.74 7.23
C ILE A 172 4.94 9.25 6.97
N ARG A 173 4.52 8.82 5.79
CA ARG A 173 4.41 7.40 5.47
C ARG A 173 5.29 7.04 4.28
N TYR A 174 6.05 5.98 4.42
CA TYR A 174 6.77 5.34 3.32
C TYR A 174 6.30 3.88 3.19
N ALA A 175 5.41 3.62 2.23
CA ALA A 175 4.73 2.33 2.06
C ALA A 175 3.92 1.93 3.32
N ASP A 176 4.27 0.83 3.96
CA ASP A 176 3.71 0.32 5.22
C ASP A 176 4.40 0.87 6.47
N ASP A 177 5.57 1.53 6.33
CA ASP A 177 6.25 2.23 7.44
C ASP A 177 5.63 3.61 7.67
N CYS A 178 5.20 3.88 8.89
CA CYS A 178 4.56 5.13 9.28
C CYS A 178 5.33 5.80 10.43
N ALA A 179 5.61 7.10 10.31
CA ALA A 179 6.20 7.91 11.36
C ALA A 179 5.27 9.08 11.72
N PRO A 180 4.19 8.87 12.48
CA PRO A 180 3.36 9.95 12.99
C PRO A 180 4.14 10.77 14.03
N ARG A 181 3.92 12.10 14.01
CA ARG A 181 4.64 13.08 14.86
C ARG A 181 3.68 13.98 15.59
N ALA A 182 3.95 14.21 16.86
CA ALA A 182 3.19 15.12 17.70
C ALA A 182 4.06 16.29 18.18
N GLN A 183 3.42 17.42 18.40
CA GLN A 183 4.03 18.56 19.09
C GLN A 183 4.00 18.26 20.60
N ARG A 184 5.16 18.36 21.26
CA ARG A 184 5.24 18.24 22.72
C ARG A 184 4.36 19.33 23.34
N ARG A 185 3.28 18.98 24.02
CA ARG A 185 2.59 19.93 24.88
C ARG A 185 3.52 20.21 26.07
N VAL A 186 4.11 21.39 26.11
CA VAL A 186 4.72 21.89 27.33
C VAL A 186 3.55 22.15 28.28
N ALA A 187 3.47 21.38 29.35
CA ALA A 187 2.54 21.60 30.45
C ALA A 187 2.95 22.82 31.25
#